data_76953600d85eabf9b96574dbe9431c78
#
_entry.id   76953600d85eabf9b96574dbe9431c78
#
_cell.length_a   1.000
_cell.length_b   1.000
_cell.length_c   1.000
_cell.angle_alpha   90.00
_cell.angle_beta   90.00
_cell.angle_gamma   90.00
#
_symmetry.space_group_name_H-M   'P 1'
#
loop_
_entity.id
_entity.type
_entity.pdbx_description
1 polymer ?
#
loop_
_entity_poly.entity_id
_entity_poly.type
_entity_poly.pdbx_seq_one_letter_code
_entity_poly.pdbx_strand_id
1 'polypeptide(L)'
;MKKFWLRTAAVVIAVCMLLSANAYAADGIETQNFYGDVTEAEKYGAYCVIPEGTKEIPDGRYTENNFDNLILNEGLESIGSEAFVNDLPFFWKVYIPASVKSIGDNAFGYSSYGNRLTGFVIFGHSGTEAERYAKREGFKFVTINCDNSTGENILTIDDMITTSYTFGRTFDKVIVNPGASVYDEDFSYATVYNLILNDDGSGKKITLRGDAFSGIEIETLYVPSNVVFEQDRSGYRGNAFSGCKNLKTAYVASEVCNGMFSGCSSLKEVYFTPDNIATEVDDRAFEGCTALEKIDFTRKSNNKLTIGYMVFGNCSSLKEIIWGSNVECYSYFHSSKNLEKVMIFGSPDPSNLIDCSFSSNAKIYMFKKYCDLYGDPKSNFYIQNAVPLHTIYEVDYALSNSSINDYKFHVDDRADKIQVIEETGATRTFNRHAGNVSIESYSANGQRVNDMSADLAYEVWTVHTRLTPGTNLQVRSKYGLEWSEIKHKFTVTTLYSDQTLKSAEISSNKDNGNYADCKIVTGSGVTKVRIEYEDGMTTTLNTSAATFNESLLTYTYNITVKPRHSGKNEFKLYIKTPTDGWKYQQTLTYTVK
;
A
#
# COMPACT_ATOMS: atom_id res chain seq x y z
N MET A 1 15.57 -5.79 25.67
CA MET A 1 16.03 -7.18 25.83
C MET A 1 15.58 -8.11 24.70
N LYS A 2 14.33 -8.12 24.22
CA LYS A 2 13.92 -8.94 23.06
C LYS A 2 14.63 -8.58 21.73
N LYS A 3 14.86 -7.30 21.43
CA LYS A 3 15.61 -6.86 20.23
C LYS A 3 17.08 -7.31 20.23
N PHE A 4 17.68 -7.48 21.39
CA PHE A 4 19.06 -7.93 21.52
C PHE A 4 19.20 -9.43 21.21
N TRP A 5 18.24 -10.25 21.63
CA TRP A 5 18.24 -11.70 21.38
C TRP A 5 17.92 -12.06 19.92
N LEU A 6 17.05 -11.30 19.24
CA LEU A 6 16.78 -11.52 17.82
C LEU A 6 17.98 -11.15 16.92
N ARG A 7 18.70 -10.07 17.24
CA ARG A 7 19.95 -9.72 16.56
C ARG A 7 21.02 -10.80 16.73
N THR A 8 21.07 -11.42 17.90
CA THR A 8 22.02 -12.52 18.19
C THR A 8 21.63 -13.81 17.47
N ALA A 9 20.34 -14.09 17.28
CA ALA A 9 19.87 -15.29 16.57
C ALA A 9 20.14 -15.22 15.06
N ALA A 10 19.89 -14.07 14.41
CA ALA A 10 20.18 -13.87 12.99
C ALA A 10 21.69 -13.93 12.71
N VAL A 11 22.51 -13.34 13.57
CA VAL A 11 23.99 -13.43 13.50
C VAL A 11 24.46 -14.85 13.78
N VAL A 12 23.81 -15.59 14.70
CA VAL A 12 24.18 -16.99 15.00
C VAL A 12 23.79 -17.91 13.84
N ILE A 13 22.67 -17.70 13.16
CA ILE A 13 22.30 -18.48 11.97
C ILE A 13 23.25 -18.16 10.82
N ALA A 14 23.57 -16.90 10.54
CA ALA A 14 24.58 -16.51 9.57
C ALA A 14 25.99 -17.05 9.93
N VAL A 15 26.36 -16.98 11.21
CA VAL A 15 27.65 -17.52 11.70
C VAL A 15 27.65 -19.06 11.77
N CYS A 16 26.54 -19.72 12.07
CA CYS A 16 26.45 -21.19 11.98
C CYS A 16 26.48 -21.68 10.52
N MET A 17 25.92 -20.92 9.58
CA MET A 17 26.06 -21.20 8.16
C MET A 17 27.50 -20.97 7.66
N LEU A 18 28.21 -19.99 8.23
CA LEU A 18 29.65 -19.73 7.96
C LEU A 18 30.59 -20.72 8.68
N LEU A 19 30.21 -21.25 9.86
CA LEU A 19 31.05 -22.18 10.64
C LEU A 19 30.97 -23.65 10.16
N SER A 20 29.90 -24.06 9.50
CA SER A 20 29.86 -25.38 8.84
C SER A 20 30.72 -25.44 7.57
N ALA A 21 31.13 -24.28 7.05
CA ALA A 21 32.01 -24.14 5.88
C ALA A 21 33.51 -24.29 6.20
N ASN A 22 33.94 -24.25 7.45
CA ASN A 22 35.34 -24.20 7.85
C ASN A 22 36.03 -25.56 8.07
N ALA A 23 35.46 -26.68 7.60
CA ALA A 23 36.03 -28.00 7.89
C ALA A 23 37.05 -28.53 6.88
N TYR A 24 37.31 -27.86 5.74
CA TYR A 24 38.36 -28.27 4.80
C TYR A 24 39.00 -27.05 4.11
N ALA A 25 40.04 -26.51 4.69
CA ALA A 25 40.88 -25.50 4.04
C ALA A 25 42.32 -25.96 3.98
N ALA A 26 42.80 -26.34 2.82
CA ALA A 26 44.24 -26.49 2.53
C ALA A 26 44.69 -25.77 1.26
N ASP A 27 43.84 -25.19 0.42
CA ASP A 27 44.25 -24.35 -0.73
C ASP A 27 43.18 -23.27 -1.01
N GLY A 28 43.00 -22.38 -0.10
CA GLY A 28 42.64 -20.96 -0.17
C GLY A 28 41.41 -20.49 -0.93
N ILE A 29 40.75 -21.24 -1.81
CA ILE A 29 39.54 -20.81 -2.52
C ILE A 29 38.69 -22.04 -2.85
N GLU A 30 37.65 -22.30 -2.05
CA GLU A 30 36.61 -23.28 -2.38
C GLU A 30 35.33 -22.57 -2.82
N THR A 31 34.84 -22.97 -4.00
CA THR A 31 33.43 -22.78 -4.36
C THR A 31 32.60 -23.69 -3.46
N GLN A 32 31.88 -23.14 -2.51
CA GLN A 32 30.79 -23.86 -1.89
C GLN A 32 29.53 -23.56 -2.68
N ASN A 33 29.01 -24.58 -3.37
CA ASN A 33 27.62 -24.59 -3.77
C ASN A 33 26.84 -24.69 -2.48
N PHE A 34 26.34 -23.57 -1.99
CA PHE A 34 25.50 -23.55 -0.79
C PHE A 34 24.11 -24.03 -1.21
N TYR A 35 23.87 -25.31 -1.03
CA TYR A 35 22.53 -25.83 -0.98
C TYR A 35 22.02 -25.54 0.44
N GLY A 36 21.20 -24.49 0.61
CA GLY A 36 20.31 -24.40 1.74
C GLY A 36 19.45 -25.64 1.80
N ASP A 37 18.72 -25.87 2.88
CA ASP A 37 17.93 -27.10 3.05
C ASP A 37 17.41 -27.62 1.71
N VAL A 38 17.80 -28.84 1.33
CA VAL A 38 17.77 -29.42 -0.02
C VAL A 38 16.42 -29.21 -0.77
N THR A 39 15.35 -29.05 -0.03
CA THR A 39 14.01 -28.77 -0.55
C THR A 39 13.78 -27.33 -1.04
N GLU A 40 14.54 -26.35 -0.56
CA GLU A 40 14.41 -24.95 -1.02
C GLU A 40 15.47 -24.57 -2.06
N ALA A 41 16.67 -25.16 -2.00
CA ALA A 41 17.73 -24.90 -2.98
C ALA A 41 17.38 -25.41 -4.39
N GLU A 42 16.65 -26.52 -4.51
CA GLU A 42 16.12 -27.02 -5.79
C GLU A 42 15.08 -26.07 -6.40
N LYS A 43 14.47 -25.19 -5.60
CA LYS A 43 13.44 -24.26 -6.05
C LYS A 43 13.98 -22.90 -6.50
N TYR A 44 15.13 -22.44 -5.99
CA TYR A 44 15.61 -21.07 -6.16
C TYR A 44 16.99 -20.93 -6.81
N GLY A 45 17.57 -21.99 -7.38
CA GLY A 45 18.84 -21.95 -8.09
C GLY A 45 20.08 -22.04 -7.18
N ALA A 46 21.24 -22.13 -7.80
CA ALA A 46 22.52 -22.28 -7.11
C ALA A 46 23.14 -20.92 -6.78
N TYR A 47 23.65 -20.79 -5.56
CA TYR A 47 24.40 -19.62 -5.10
C TYR A 47 25.89 -19.91 -5.12
N CYS A 48 26.69 -18.98 -5.66
CA CYS A 48 28.13 -18.94 -5.48
C CYS A 48 28.47 -17.84 -4.47
N VAL A 49 28.91 -18.22 -3.27
CA VAL A 49 29.28 -17.30 -2.21
C VAL A 49 30.80 -17.29 -2.08
N ILE A 50 31.43 -16.15 -2.33
CA ILE A 50 32.87 -15.98 -2.14
C ILE A 50 33.14 -15.85 -0.63
N PRO A 51 33.98 -16.73 -0.03
CA PRO A 51 34.23 -16.76 1.40
C PRO A 51 34.77 -15.44 1.96
N GLU A 52 34.39 -15.10 3.18
CA GLU A 52 34.97 -13.97 3.89
C GLU A 52 36.50 -14.13 4.02
N GLY A 53 37.22 -13.02 3.86
CA GLY A 53 38.70 -13.02 3.88
C GLY A 53 39.36 -13.25 2.53
N THR A 54 38.62 -13.68 1.50
CA THR A 54 39.13 -13.74 0.13
C THR A 54 39.49 -12.33 -0.36
N LYS A 55 40.73 -12.13 -0.75
CA LYS A 55 41.25 -10.84 -1.23
C LYS A 55 41.34 -10.74 -2.75
N GLU A 56 41.48 -11.86 -3.40
CA GLU A 56 41.73 -11.95 -4.85
C GLU A 56 40.98 -13.12 -5.46
N ILE A 57 40.39 -12.90 -6.62
CA ILE A 57 39.86 -13.94 -7.51
C ILE A 57 40.76 -14.00 -8.74
N PRO A 58 41.45 -15.13 -8.99
CA PRO A 58 42.32 -15.29 -10.13
C PRO A 58 41.61 -15.24 -11.49
N ASP A 59 42.38 -15.08 -12.56
CA ASP A 59 41.91 -15.15 -13.95
C ASP A 59 41.21 -16.50 -14.22
N GLY A 60 40.04 -16.46 -14.88
CA GLY A 60 39.29 -17.62 -15.30
C GLY A 60 38.81 -18.56 -14.19
N ARG A 61 38.83 -18.14 -12.93
CA ARG A 61 38.62 -19.02 -11.76
C ARG A 61 37.26 -19.72 -11.74
N TYR A 62 36.22 -19.04 -12.18
CA TYR A 62 34.83 -19.51 -12.13
C TYR A 62 34.19 -19.64 -13.51
N THR A 63 35.01 -19.91 -14.52
CA THR A 63 34.54 -20.28 -15.86
C THR A 63 33.83 -21.63 -15.81
N GLU A 64 32.74 -21.79 -16.57
CA GLU A 64 31.95 -23.03 -16.68
C GLU A 64 31.16 -23.45 -15.43
N ASN A 65 31.03 -22.58 -14.43
CA ASN A 65 30.19 -22.84 -13.25
C ASN A 65 28.73 -22.43 -13.44
N ASN A 66 27.82 -23.27 -13.07
CA ASN A 66 26.38 -23.03 -13.19
C ASN A 66 25.83 -22.53 -11.84
N PHE A 67 25.69 -21.22 -11.69
CA PHE A 67 25.00 -20.61 -10.54
C PHE A 67 24.17 -19.41 -10.99
N ASP A 68 23.03 -19.19 -10.32
CA ASP A 68 22.11 -18.13 -10.66
C ASP A 68 22.43 -16.82 -9.92
N ASN A 69 23.10 -16.91 -8.78
CA ASN A 69 23.42 -15.77 -7.93
C ASN A 69 24.90 -15.81 -7.49
N LEU A 70 25.58 -14.66 -7.58
CA LEU A 70 26.97 -14.49 -7.15
C LEU A 70 27.03 -13.49 -5.99
N ILE A 71 27.55 -13.92 -4.85
CA ILE A 71 27.73 -13.10 -3.66
C ILE A 71 29.24 -12.88 -3.44
N LEU A 72 29.70 -11.65 -3.63
CA LEU A 72 31.08 -11.24 -3.38
C LEU A 72 31.22 -10.72 -1.94
N ASN A 73 32.31 -11.12 -1.26
CA ASN A 73 32.59 -10.65 0.11
C ASN A 73 33.08 -9.19 0.14
N GLU A 74 32.71 -8.45 1.18
CA GLU A 74 33.03 -7.02 1.34
C GLU A 74 34.53 -6.71 1.52
N GLY A 75 35.38 -7.70 1.64
CA GLY A 75 36.82 -7.53 1.75
C GLY A 75 37.61 -7.82 0.47
N LEU A 76 36.93 -8.18 -0.62
CA LEU A 76 37.56 -8.52 -1.91
C LEU A 76 38.27 -7.29 -2.50
N GLU A 77 39.50 -7.45 -2.98
CA GLU A 77 40.35 -6.36 -3.48
C GLU A 77 40.60 -6.42 -4.99
N SER A 78 40.67 -7.62 -5.57
CA SER A 78 40.91 -7.80 -7.01
C SER A 78 40.12 -8.96 -7.61
N ILE A 79 39.74 -8.80 -8.88
CA ILE A 79 39.05 -9.80 -9.67
C ILE A 79 39.78 -9.92 -11.00
N GLY A 80 40.19 -11.14 -11.32
CA GLY A 80 40.96 -11.44 -12.52
C GLY A 80 40.18 -11.35 -13.83
N SER A 81 40.89 -11.42 -14.94
CA SER A 81 40.30 -11.44 -16.28
C SER A 81 39.51 -12.72 -16.49
N GLU A 82 38.35 -12.60 -17.17
CA GLU A 82 37.47 -13.75 -17.49
C GLU A 82 37.03 -14.59 -16.28
N ALA A 83 37.09 -14.02 -15.07
CA ALA A 83 36.88 -14.75 -13.81
C ALA A 83 35.53 -15.45 -13.71
N PHE A 84 34.47 -14.89 -14.32
CA PHE A 84 33.08 -15.37 -14.27
C PHE A 84 32.47 -15.49 -15.68
N VAL A 85 33.25 -15.83 -16.67
CA VAL A 85 32.76 -16.10 -18.02
C VAL A 85 31.97 -17.41 -18.05
N ASN A 86 30.76 -17.38 -18.64
CA ASN A 86 29.91 -18.55 -18.73
C ASN A 86 29.08 -18.59 -20.02
N ASP A 87 28.90 -19.78 -20.60
CA ASP A 87 28.16 -19.98 -21.86
C ASP A 87 26.66 -19.78 -21.73
N LEU A 88 26.12 -20.00 -20.53
CA LEU A 88 24.74 -19.75 -20.21
C LEU A 88 24.67 -18.63 -19.17
N PRO A 89 23.99 -17.53 -19.46
CA PRO A 89 23.86 -16.44 -18.51
C PRO A 89 22.90 -16.83 -17.39
N PHE A 90 23.39 -17.58 -16.40
CA PHE A 90 22.59 -17.95 -15.25
C PHE A 90 22.40 -16.75 -14.32
N PHE A 91 23.44 -15.92 -14.12
CA PHE A 91 23.28 -14.65 -13.40
C PHE A 91 23.50 -13.46 -14.34
N TRP A 92 22.70 -12.44 -14.20
CA TRP A 92 22.75 -11.21 -15.01
C TRP A 92 22.69 -9.94 -14.17
N LYS A 93 22.80 -10.09 -12.85
CA LYS A 93 22.93 -9.02 -11.87
C LYS A 93 24.05 -9.38 -10.91
N VAL A 94 25.00 -8.47 -10.66
CA VAL A 94 26.04 -8.64 -9.66
C VAL A 94 26.30 -7.35 -8.90
N TYR A 95 26.37 -7.45 -7.57
CA TYR A 95 26.91 -6.38 -6.73
C TYR A 95 28.42 -6.57 -6.56
N ILE A 96 29.18 -5.52 -6.85
CA ILE A 96 30.63 -5.49 -6.68
C ILE A 96 30.95 -4.56 -5.50
N PRO A 97 31.58 -5.09 -4.43
CA PRO A 97 31.91 -4.31 -3.23
C PRO A 97 32.84 -3.14 -3.50
N ALA A 98 32.72 -2.09 -2.68
CA ALA A 98 33.58 -0.90 -2.79
C ALA A 98 35.06 -1.18 -2.46
N SER A 99 35.36 -2.29 -1.81
CA SER A 99 36.71 -2.75 -1.52
C SER A 99 37.51 -3.18 -2.77
N VAL A 100 36.81 -3.54 -3.88
CA VAL A 100 37.42 -3.96 -5.12
C VAL A 100 38.14 -2.78 -5.80
N LYS A 101 39.45 -2.93 -6.02
CA LYS A 101 40.36 -1.91 -6.58
C LYS A 101 40.68 -2.15 -8.06
N SER A 102 40.55 -3.40 -8.51
CA SER A 102 40.83 -3.80 -9.90
C SER A 102 39.91 -4.92 -10.37
N ILE A 103 39.46 -4.82 -11.61
CA ILE A 103 38.68 -5.84 -12.31
C ILE A 103 39.29 -6.04 -13.69
N GLY A 104 39.68 -7.28 -13.97
CA GLY A 104 40.28 -7.69 -15.23
C GLY A 104 39.29 -7.60 -16.40
N ASP A 105 39.82 -7.80 -17.60
CA ASP A 105 39.04 -7.74 -18.84
C ASP A 105 38.06 -8.92 -18.90
N ASN A 106 36.83 -8.65 -19.36
CA ASN A 106 35.74 -9.63 -19.48
C ASN A 106 35.42 -10.42 -18.21
N ALA A 107 35.75 -9.88 -17.03
CA ALA A 107 35.55 -10.58 -15.75
C ALA A 107 34.09 -10.98 -15.50
N PHE A 108 33.12 -10.15 -15.92
CA PHE A 108 31.68 -10.37 -15.80
C PHE A 108 30.95 -10.04 -17.09
N GLY A 109 29.82 -10.68 -17.32
CA GLY A 109 28.87 -10.32 -18.37
C GLY A 109 29.31 -10.74 -19.76
N TYR A 110 30.16 -11.74 -19.86
CA TYR A 110 30.62 -12.33 -21.12
C TYR A 110 30.41 -13.84 -21.17
N SER A 111 30.14 -14.36 -22.38
CA SER A 111 30.13 -15.80 -22.66
C SER A 111 31.57 -16.31 -22.89
N SER A 112 31.78 -17.63 -22.84
CA SER A 112 33.06 -18.27 -23.16
C SER A 112 33.53 -18.00 -24.61
N TYR A 113 32.60 -17.61 -25.50
CA TYR A 113 32.92 -17.16 -26.86
C TYR A 113 33.31 -15.67 -26.95
N GLY A 114 33.45 -14.99 -25.80
CA GLY A 114 33.81 -13.57 -25.75
C GLY A 114 32.64 -12.62 -26.11
N ASN A 115 31.41 -13.12 -26.22
CA ASN A 115 30.25 -12.28 -26.54
C ASN A 115 29.73 -11.60 -25.28
N ARG A 116 29.53 -10.29 -25.36
CA ARG A 116 28.92 -9.52 -24.28
C ARG A 116 27.44 -9.91 -24.10
N LEU A 117 27.04 -10.19 -22.87
CA LEU A 117 25.66 -10.53 -22.50
C LEU A 117 24.77 -9.29 -22.54
N THR A 118 23.65 -9.37 -23.26
CA THR A 118 22.66 -8.29 -23.31
C THR A 118 21.86 -8.25 -22.01
N GLY A 119 21.73 -7.06 -21.42
CA GLY A 119 20.93 -6.87 -20.20
C GLY A 119 21.67 -7.17 -18.90
N PHE A 120 22.97 -7.48 -18.94
CA PHE A 120 23.78 -7.65 -17.72
C PHE A 120 23.88 -6.33 -16.95
N VAL A 121 23.69 -6.37 -15.62
CA VAL A 121 23.66 -5.19 -14.76
C VAL A 121 24.67 -5.31 -13.63
N ILE A 122 25.44 -4.25 -13.42
CA ILE A 122 26.42 -4.15 -12.34
C ILE A 122 25.89 -3.18 -11.29
N PHE A 123 25.93 -3.61 -10.04
CA PHE A 123 25.58 -2.83 -8.86
C PHE A 123 26.82 -2.50 -8.06
N GLY A 124 26.86 -1.33 -7.46
CA GLY A 124 27.97 -0.89 -6.62
C GLY A 124 27.76 0.51 -6.08
N HIS A 125 28.78 1.03 -5.39
CA HIS A 125 28.77 2.41 -4.95
C HIS A 125 29.38 3.33 -6.01
N SER A 126 28.88 4.55 -6.11
CA SER A 126 29.40 5.55 -7.03
C SER A 126 30.88 5.85 -6.76
N GLY A 127 31.67 6.07 -7.81
CA GLY A 127 33.09 6.35 -7.74
C GLY A 127 34.00 5.11 -7.58
N THR A 128 33.40 3.90 -7.48
CA THR A 128 34.15 2.65 -7.29
C THR A 128 34.65 2.03 -8.61
N GLU A 129 35.43 0.96 -8.50
CA GLU A 129 35.89 0.18 -9.66
C GLU A 129 34.71 -0.51 -10.36
N ALA A 130 33.64 -0.86 -9.64
CA ALA A 130 32.40 -1.39 -10.21
C ALA A 130 31.80 -0.45 -11.27
N GLU A 131 31.73 0.85 -10.97
CA GLU A 131 31.21 1.86 -11.90
C GLU A 131 32.18 2.02 -13.10
N ARG A 132 33.51 2.05 -12.86
CA ARG A 132 34.51 2.16 -13.92
C ARG A 132 34.47 0.95 -14.87
N TYR A 133 34.38 -0.26 -14.32
CA TYR A 133 34.24 -1.49 -15.10
C TYR A 133 32.96 -1.47 -15.95
N ALA A 134 31.79 -1.18 -15.33
CA ALA A 134 30.52 -1.10 -16.04
C ALA A 134 30.59 -0.14 -17.23
N LYS A 135 31.18 1.05 -17.02
CA LYS A 135 31.35 2.07 -18.06
C LYS A 135 32.33 1.61 -19.16
N ARG A 136 33.46 0.99 -18.80
CA ARG A 136 34.45 0.47 -19.74
C ARG A 136 33.84 -0.60 -20.64
N GLU A 137 33.09 -1.52 -20.08
CA GLU A 137 32.47 -2.65 -20.78
C GLU A 137 31.11 -2.32 -21.42
N GLY A 138 30.54 -1.14 -21.11
CA GLY A 138 29.25 -0.68 -21.64
C GLY A 138 28.04 -1.39 -21.01
N PHE A 139 28.16 -1.85 -19.77
CA PHE A 139 27.03 -2.40 -18.99
C PHE A 139 26.25 -1.31 -18.28
N LYS A 140 24.98 -1.61 -17.97
CA LYS A 140 24.19 -0.76 -17.07
C LYS A 140 24.83 -0.80 -15.68
N PHE A 141 25.01 0.38 -15.08
CA PHE A 141 25.43 0.52 -13.68
C PHE A 141 24.28 1.04 -12.84
N VAL A 142 24.05 0.42 -11.68
CA VAL A 142 23.05 0.85 -10.70
C VAL A 142 23.75 1.14 -9.38
N THR A 143 23.61 2.37 -8.91
CA THR A 143 24.18 2.79 -7.63
C THR A 143 23.37 2.24 -6.47
N ILE A 144 24.05 1.63 -5.50
CA ILE A 144 23.46 1.24 -4.22
C ILE A 144 23.40 2.45 -3.30
N ASN A 145 22.18 2.83 -2.92
CA ASN A 145 21.88 3.93 -2.00
C ASN A 145 21.51 3.36 -0.62
N CYS A 146 22.52 3.15 0.23
CA CYS A 146 22.34 2.71 1.60
C CYS A 146 22.89 3.76 2.57
N ASP A 147 22.05 4.30 3.45
CA ASP A 147 22.41 5.28 4.47
C ASP A 147 22.37 4.64 5.87
N ASN A 148 23.49 4.71 6.57
CA ASN A 148 23.65 4.27 7.95
C ASN A 148 24.10 5.39 8.89
N SER A 149 24.07 6.63 8.42
CA SER A 149 24.58 7.80 9.15
C SER A 149 23.80 8.11 10.43
N THR A 150 22.54 7.69 10.50
CA THR A 150 21.65 7.86 11.67
C THR A 150 21.71 6.71 12.66
N GLY A 151 22.49 5.66 12.37
CA GLY A 151 22.52 4.41 13.14
C GLY A 151 21.41 3.42 12.74
N GLU A 152 20.56 3.77 11.77
CA GLU A 152 19.64 2.88 11.07
C GLU A 152 20.23 2.51 9.70
N ASN A 153 20.05 1.28 9.27
CA ASN A 153 20.47 0.80 7.97
C ASN A 153 19.31 0.99 6.97
N ILE A 154 19.32 2.08 6.21
CA ILE A 154 18.24 2.49 5.30
C ILE A 154 18.68 2.27 3.87
N LEU A 155 18.03 1.33 3.16
CA LEU A 155 18.22 1.10 1.73
C LEU A 155 17.16 1.86 0.92
N THR A 156 17.58 2.67 -0.04
CA THR A 156 16.68 3.34 -1.01
C THR A 156 16.88 2.77 -2.41
N ILE A 157 15.79 2.36 -3.05
CA ILE A 157 15.78 1.76 -4.39
C ILE A 157 15.09 2.74 -5.34
N ASP A 158 15.88 3.31 -6.27
CA ASP A 158 15.43 4.27 -7.27
C ASP A 158 15.28 3.66 -8.68
N ASP A 159 15.90 2.51 -8.92
CA ASP A 159 15.88 1.78 -10.21
C ASP A 159 15.59 0.29 -9.96
N MET A 160 16.59 -0.47 -9.53
CA MET A 160 16.49 -1.90 -9.21
C MET A 160 17.47 -2.29 -8.12
N ILE A 161 17.32 -3.53 -7.62
CA ILE A 161 18.20 -4.11 -6.61
C ILE A 161 18.61 -5.54 -7.04
N THR A 162 19.46 -6.18 -6.29
CA THR A 162 19.91 -7.56 -6.54
C THR A 162 20.12 -8.33 -5.25
N THR A 163 19.76 -9.61 -5.25
CA THR A 163 20.08 -10.59 -4.19
C THR A 163 21.56 -10.59 -3.87
N SER A 164 22.42 -10.39 -4.86
CA SER A 164 23.88 -10.26 -4.68
C SER A 164 24.28 -9.17 -3.67
N TYR A 165 23.48 -8.13 -3.49
CA TYR A 165 23.67 -7.11 -2.46
C TYR A 165 22.90 -7.40 -1.16
N THR A 166 21.66 -7.85 -1.27
CA THR A 166 20.76 -7.96 -0.10
C THR A 166 21.01 -9.22 0.73
N PHE A 167 21.68 -10.23 0.16
CA PHE A 167 21.93 -11.53 0.78
C PHE A 167 22.57 -11.41 2.18
N GLY A 168 21.93 -11.97 3.19
CA GLY A 168 22.39 -11.97 4.58
C GLY A 168 22.38 -10.60 5.27
N ARG A 169 21.89 -9.54 4.60
CA ARG A 169 21.86 -8.19 5.18
C ARG A 169 20.58 -7.92 5.94
N THR A 170 20.70 -7.05 6.92
CA THR A 170 19.57 -6.55 7.71
C THR A 170 19.36 -5.08 7.42
N PHE A 171 18.13 -4.71 7.09
CA PHE A 171 17.72 -3.33 6.87
C PHE A 171 16.66 -2.93 7.90
N ASP A 172 16.92 -1.84 8.62
CA ASP A 172 15.91 -1.24 9.49
C ASP A 172 14.77 -0.67 8.65
N LYS A 173 15.09 -0.18 7.43
CA LYS A 173 14.12 0.36 6.48
C LYS A 173 14.55 0.13 5.05
N VAL A 174 13.58 -0.24 4.21
CA VAL A 174 13.72 -0.25 2.74
C VAL A 174 12.69 0.71 2.15
N ILE A 175 13.13 1.60 1.29
CA ILE A 175 12.31 2.58 0.57
C ILE A 175 12.40 2.27 -0.91
N VAL A 176 11.26 2.01 -1.53
CA VAL A 176 11.16 1.78 -2.98
C VAL A 176 10.47 2.98 -3.61
N ASN A 177 11.19 3.69 -4.48
CA ASN A 177 10.69 4.89 -5.12
C ASN A 177 9.98 4.60 -6.46
N PRO A 178 9.08 5.50 -6.91
CA PRO A 178 8.39 5.38 -8.19
C PRO A 178 9.37 5.29 -9.37
N GLY A 179 9.20 4.25 -10.19
CA GLY A 179 10.09 3.91 -11.29
C GLY A 179 11.03 2.74 -10.99
N ALA A 180 11.13 2.34 -9.72
CA ALA A 180 11.95 1.20 -9.31
C ALA A 180 11.27 -0.15 -9.57
N SER A 181 12.11 -1.19 -9.69
CA SER A 181 11.69 -2.58 -9.87
C SER A 181 12.38 -3.48 -8.85
N VAL A 182 11.60 -4.36 -8.21
CA VAL A 182 12.09 -5.41 -7.32
C VAL A 182 11.63 -6.75 -7.86
N TYR A 183 12.59 -7.65 -8.05
CA TYR A 183 12.35 -8.93 -8.71
C TYR A 183 12.34 -10.09 -7.73
N ASP A 184 12.00 -11.26 -8.27
CA ASP A 184 12.02 -12.53 -7.53
C ASP A 184 13.34 -12.66 -6.76
N GLU A 185 13.25 -13.13 -5.52
CA GLU A 185 14.38 -13.44 -4.64
C GLU A 185 15.25 -12.23 -4.21
N ASP A 186 14.99 -11.01 -4.71
CA ASP A 186 15.85 -9.86 -4.37
C ASP A 186 15.96 -9.62 -2.85
N PHE A 187 14.99 -10.08 -2.04
CA PHE A 187 15.01 -9.98 -0.58
C PHE A 187 14.85 -11.32 0.16
N SER A 188 14.90 -12.47 -0.53
CA SER A 188 14.62 -13.79 0.07
C SER A 188 15.51 -14.15 1.26
N TYR A 189 16.74 -13.63 1.28
CA TYR A 189 17.72 -13.88 2.35
C TYR A 189 18.05 -12.59 3.13
N ALA A 190 17.25 -11.56 3.01
CA ALA A 190 17.40 -10.31 3.74
C ALA A 190 16.43 -10.24 4.92
N THR A 191 16.81 -9.49 5.95
CA THR A 191 15.89 -9.11 7.01
C THR A 191 15.47 -7.65 6.82
N VAL A 192 14.17 -7.38 6.69
CA VAL A 192 13.61 -6.04 6.52
C VAL A 192 12.56 -5.80 7.59
N TYR A 193 12.74 -4.77 8.41
CA TYR A 193 11.81 -4.44 9.49
C TYR A 193 10.75 -3.41 9.11
N ASN A 194 11.03 -2.56 8.13
CA ASN A 194 10.09 -1.54 7.66
C ASN A 194 10.24 -1.39 6.14
N LEU A 195 9.11 -1.51 5.42
CA LEU A 195 9.05 -1.34 3.97
C LEU A 195 8.15 -0.15 3.64
N ILE A 196 8.68 0.78 2.86
CA ILE A 196 7.94 1.91 2.31
C ILE A 196 7.91 1.80 0.79
N LEU A 197 6.74 1.57 0.23
CA LEU A 197 6.47 1.70 -1.20
C LEU A 197 5.97 3.12 -1.42
N ASN A 198 6.81 3.96 -2.02
CA ASN A 198 6.57 5.40 -2.09
C ASN A 198 5.62 5.75 -3.24
N ASP A 199 4.73 6.72 -3.01
CA ASP A 199 3.93 7.35 -4.07
C ASP A 199 4.12 8.86 -3.98
N ASP A 200 4.84 9.41 -4.94
CA ASP A 200 5.15 10.84 -5.02
C ASP A 200 4.15 11.62 -5.91
N GLY A 201 3.11 10.93 -6.39
CA GLY A 201 2.12 11.49 -7.32
C GLY A 201 2.63 11.72 -8.75
N SER A 202 3.85 11.26 -9.09
CA SER A 202 4.42 11.40 -10.44
C SER A 202 3.74 10.53 -11.49
N GLY A 203 2.94 9.56 -11.08
CA GLY A 203 2.33 8.55 -11.94
C GLY A 203 3.27 7.43 -12.37
N LYS A 204 4.56 7.49 -12.02
CA LYS A 204 5.49 6.39 -12.24
C LYS A 204 5.10 5.19 -11.40
N LYS A 205 5.34 3.99 -11.92
CA LYS A 205 5.00 2.74 -11.23
C LYS A 205 6.19 2.18 -10.47
N ILE A 206 5.88 1.49 -9.35
CA ILE A 206 6.79 0.56 -8.69
C ILE A 206 6.44 -0.82 -9.23
N THR A 207 7.42 -1.52 -9.77
CA THR A 207 7.23 -2.87 -10.31
C THR A 207 7.70 -3.91 -9.32
N LEU A 208 6.79 -4.80 -8.90
CA LEU A 208 7.11 -5.98 -8.09
C LEU A 208 6.87 -7.24 -8.93
N ARG A 209 7.80 -8.20 -8.88
CA ARG A 209 7.68 -9.45 -9.62
C ARG A 209 7.88 -10.65 -8.70
N GLY A 210 7.00 -11.65 -8.88
CA GLY A 210 7.04 -12.88 -8.10
C GLY A 210 6.99 -12.64 -6.60
N ASP A 211 7.91 -13.23 -5.88
CA ASP A 211 8.03 -13.20 -4.42
C ASP A 211 8.96 -12.08 -3.88
N ALA A 212 8.99 -10.94 -4.56
CA ALA A 212 9.91 -9.80 -4.35
C ALA A 212 10.20 -9.47 -2.86
N PHE A 213 9.20 -9.52 -1.99
CA PHE A 213 9.29 -9.24 -0.55
C PHE A 213 8.71 -10.39 0.31
N SER A 214 8.79 -11.62 -0.20
CA SER A 214 8.31 -12.77 0.57
C SER A 214 9.12 -12.97 1.84
N GLY A 215 8.43 -13.26 2.95
CA GLY A 215 9.05 -13.64 4.23
C GLY A 215 9.74 -12.54 5.02
N ILE A 216 9.64 -11.25 4.62
CA ILE A 216 10.25 -10.15 5.38
C ILE A 216 9.55 -9.89 6.73
N GLU A 217 10.26 -9.24 7.66
CA GLU A 217 9.88 -9.12 9.08
C GLU A 217 9.07 -7.85 9.41
N ILE A 218 8.22 -7.38 8.49
CA ILE A 218 7.42 -6.18 8.67
C ILE A 218 6.18 -6.42 9.53
N GLU A 219 5.73 -5.40 10.29
CA GLU A 219 4.50 -5.46 11.09
C GLU A 219 3.29 -4.77 10.42
N THR A 220 3.55 -3.77 9.61
CA THR A 220 2.53 -3.00 8.88
C THR A 220 2.99 -2.74 7.46
N LEU A 221 2.08 -2.83 6.51
CA LEU A 221 2.34 -2.60 5.10
C LEU A 221 1.28 -1.67 4.50
N TYR A 222 1.72 -0.68 3.73
CA TYR A 222 0.88 0.07 2.82
C TYR A 222 1.30 -0.21 1.38
N VAL A 223 0.38 -0.67 0.54
CA VAL A 223 0.61 -0.94 -0.88
C VAL A 223 -0.17 0.09 -1.71
N PRO A 224 0.51 1.14 -2.22
CA PRO A 224 -0.14 2.22 -2.95
C PRO A 224 -0.60 1.80 -4.36
N SER A 225 -1.48 2.60 -4.97
CA SER A 225 -2.08 2.32 -6.28
C SER A 225 -1.09 2.40 -7.46
N ASN A 226 0.09 2.96 -7.25
CA ASN A 226 1.15 2.99 -8.25
C ASN A 226 2.00 1.70 -8.28
N VAL A 227 1.75 0.71 -7.41
CA VAL A 227 2.39 -0.60 -7.46
C VAL A 227 1.73 -1.47 -8.53
N VAL A 228 2.56 -2.09 -9.36
CA VAL A 228 2.14 -3.06 -10.37
C VAL A 228 2.88 -4.38 -10.14
N PHE A 229 2.17 -5.48 -10.36
CA PHE A 229 2.71 -6.82 -10.21
C PHE A 229 2.95 -7.42 -11.60
N GLU A 230 4.18 -7.84 -11.88
CA GLU A 230 4.55 -8.50 -13.13
C GLU A 230 4.68 -10.02 -12.94
N GLN A 231 4.61 -10.74 -14.06
CA GLN A 231 4.84 -12.18 -14.07
C GLN A 231 6.32 -12.49 -13.80
N ASP A 232 6.56 -13.52 -13.03
CA ASP A 232 7.90 -14.12 -12.88
C ASP A 232 8.35 -14.85 -14.17
N ARG A 233 9.52 -15.46 -14.13
CA ARG A 233 10.07 -16.23 -15.26
C ARG A 233 9.23 -17.45 -15.63
N SER A 234 8.42 -17.97 -14.72
CA SER A 234 7.50 -19.09 -14.95
C SER A 234 6.15 -18.67 -15.54
N GLY A 235 5.92 -17.35 -15.68
CA GLY A 235 4.66 -16.76 -16.09
C GLY A 235 3.66 -16.57 -14.95
N TYR A 236 4.09 -16.78 -13.70
CA TYR A 236 3.27 -16.62 -12.52
C TYR A 236 3.33 -15.17 -12.00
N ARG A 237 2.19 -14.62 -11.59
CA ARG A 237 2.04 -13.28 -11.03
C ARG A 237 1.50 -13.38 -9.61
N GLY A 238 2.38 -13.28 -8.62
CA GLY A 238 1.90 -13.43 -7.25
C GLY A 238 2.98 -13.46 -6.19
N ASN A 239 2.56 -13.76 -4.96
CA ASN A 239 3.38 -14.00 -3.77
C ASN A 239 4.22 -12.82 -3.26
N ALA A 240 4.03 -11.60 -3.76
CA ALA A 240 4.91 -10.46 -3.49
C ALA A 240 5.23 -10.23 -2.00
N PHE A 241 4.30 -10.52 -1.09
CA PHE A 241 4.45 -10.40 0.37
C PHE A 241 4.08 -11.69 1.10
N SER A 242 4.15 -12.84 0.42
CA SER A 242 3.80 -14.12 1.04
C SER A 242 4.73 -14.43 2.21
N GLY A 243 4.25 -15.17 3.21
CA GLY A 243 5.06 -15.61 4.33
C GLY A 243 5.59 -14.52 5.27
N CYS A 244 5.14 -13.27 5.16
CA CYS A 244 5.46 -12.18 6.10
C CYS A 244 4.79 -12.46 7.45
N LYS A 245 5.40 -13.33 8.27
CA LYS A 245 4.80 -13.89 9.49
C LYS A 245 4.53 -12.88 10.60
N ASN A 246 5.23 -11.74 10.59
CA ASN A 246 5.05 -10.67 11.57
C ASN A 246 4.05 -9.60 11.12
N LEU A 247 3.61 -9.63 9.87
CA LEU A 247 2.65 -8.66 9.32
C LEU A 247 1.30 -8.78 10.05
N LYS A 248 0.86 -7.69 10.67
CA LYS A 248 -0.39 -7.60 11.46
C LYS A 248 -1.49 -6.84 10.72
N THR A 249 -1.10 -5.80 9.98
CA THR A 249 -2.03 -4.89 9.30
C THR A 249 -1.54 -4.56 7.90
N ALA A 250 -2.41 -4.68 6.92
CA ALA A 250 -2.16 -4.29 5.54
C ALA A 250 -3.19 -3.27 5.04
N TYR A 251 -2.71 -2.20 4.40
CA TYR A 251 -3.53 -1.21 3.69
C TYR A 251 -3.27 -1.36 2.19
N VAL A 252 -4.30 -1.58 1.40
CA VAL A 252 -4.17 -1.93 -0.01
C VAL A 252 -4.93 -0.95 -0.89
N ALA A 253 -4.19 -0.17 -1.67
CA ALA A 253 -4.71 0.69 -2.73
C ALA A 253 -4.49 0.10 -4.14
N SER A 254 -3.57 -0.86 -4.28
CA SER A 254 -3.23 -1.55 -5.54
C SER A 254 -4.20 -2.67 -5.88
N GLU A 255 -3.92 -3.38 -6.97
CA GLU A 255 -4.45 -4.72 -7.24
C GLU A 255 -4.00 -5.72 -6.17
N VAL A 256 -4.72 -6.84 -6.04
CA VAL A 256 -4.38 -7.94 -5.13
C VAL A 256 -4.08 -9.18 -5.97
N CYS A 257 -2.81 -9.47 -6.16
CA CYS A 257 -2.37 -10.58 -7.00
C CYS A 257 -2.44 -11.94 -6.28
N ASN A 258 -2.27 -13.02 -7.04
CA ASN A 258 -2.31 -14.39 -6.54
C ASN A 258 -1.33 -14.59 -5.38
N GLY A 259 -1.80 -15.21 -4.29
CA GLY A 259 -0.99 -15.51 -3.12
C GLY A 259 -0.33 -14.32 -2.42
N MET A 260 -0.72 -13.08 -2.73
CA MET A 260 -0.04 -11.84 -2.30
C MET A 260 0.33 -11.82 -0.82
N PHE A 261 -0.56 -12.28 0.06
CA PHE A 261 -0.37 -12.38 1.51
C PHE A 261 -0.45 -13.82 2.02
N SER A 262 -0.28 -14.80 1.13
CA SER A 262 -0.35 -16.21 1.52
C SER A 262 0.63 -16.53 2.64
N GLY A 263 0.18 -17.20 3.70
CA GLY A 263 1.02 -17.57 4.85
C GLY A 263 1.39 -16.43 5.80
N CYS A 264 0.80 -15.23 5.67
CA CYS A 264 0.95 -14.13 6.63
C CYS A 264 0.17 -14.46 7.91
N SER A 265 0.70 -15.38 8.72
CA SER A 265 -0.01 -16.01 9.83
C SER A 265 -0.41 -15.07 10.97
N SER A 266 0.22 -13.89 11.09
CA SER A 266 -0.12 -12.86 12.08
C SER A 266 -1.04 -11.77 11.54
N LEU A 267 -1.40 -11.79 10.24
CA LEU A 267 -2.24 -10.77 9.62
C LEU A 267 -3.65 -10.82 10.18
N LYS A 268 -4.04 -9.76 10.90
CA LYS A 268 -5.34 -9.63 11.56
C LYS A 268 -6.30 -8.72 10.80
N GLU A 269 -5.77 -7.68 10.18
CA GLU A 269 -6.56 -6.59 9.62
C GLU A 269 -6.07 -6.25 8.22
N VAL A 270 -7.00 -6.22 7.27
CA VAL A 270 -6.78 -5.78 5.89
C VAL A 270 -7.78 -4.68 5.58
N TYR A 271 -7.26 -3.56 5.09
CA TYR A 271 -8.04 -2.40 4.71
C TYR A 271 -7.88 -2.10 3.23
N PHE A 272 -8.94 -2.24 2.47
CA PHE A 272 -9.00 -1.70 1.12
C PHE A 272 -9.23 -0.20 1.21
N THR A 273 -8.26 0.59 0.74
CA THR A 273 -8.35 2.04 0.83
C THR A 273 -9.43 2.58 -0.12
N PRO A 274 -9.96 3.79 0.10
CA PRO A 274 -11.02 4.37 -0.76
C PRO A 274 -10.61 4.52 -2.23
N ASP A 275 -9.32 4.66 -2.50
CA ASP A 275 -8.68 4.76 -3.82
C ASP A 275 -8.21 3.41 -4.38
N ASN A 276 -8.58 2.29 -3.74
CA ASN A 276 -8.24 0.95 -4.20
C ASN A 276 -8.72 0.71 -5.63
N ILE A 277 -7.78 0.28 -6.49
CA ILE A 277 -8.03 0.06 -7.93
C ILE A 277 -8.34 -1.39 -8.28
N ALA A 278 -8.27 -2.32 -7.33
CA ALA A 278 -8.46 -3.74 -7.60
C ALA A 278 -9.82 -4.02 -8.24
N THR A 279 -9.83 -4.81 -9.28
CA THR A 279 -11.03 -5.43 -9.87
C THR A 279 -11.16 -6.88 -9.47
N GLU A 280 -10.10 -7.43 -8.90
CA GLU A 280 -10.01 -8.81 -8.44
C GLU A 280 -9.15 -8.91 -7.17
N VAL A 281 -9.57 -9.77 -6.26
CA VAL A 281 -8.72 -10.38 -5.24
C VAL A 281 -8.41 -11.77 -5.76
N ASP A 282 -7.21 -11.92 -6.30
CA ASP A 282 -6.81 -13.08 -7.07
C ASP A 282 -6.67 -14.34 -6.18
N ASP A 283 -6.52 -15.50 -6.79
CA ASP A 283 -6.51 -16.80 -6.11
C ASP A 283 -5.52 -16.82 -4.93
N ARG A 284 -5.93 -17.44 -3.82
CA ARG A 284 -5.09 -17.68 -2.63
C ARG A 284 -4.48 -16.45 -1.97
N ALA A 285 -4.97 -15.25 -2.31
CA ALA A 285 -4.37 -13.98 -1.87
C ALA A 285 -4.16 -13.89 -0.34
N PHE A 286 -5.03 -14.49 0.46
CA PHE A 286 -4.94 -14.54 1.91
C PHE A 286 -4.90 -15.99 2.45
N GLU A 287 -4.54 -16.97 1.63
CA GLU A 287 -4.45 -18.37 2.08
C GLU A 287 -3.48 -18.50 3.26
N GLY A 288 -3.90 -19.16 4.34
CA GLY A 288 -3.06 -19.36 5.53
C GLY A 288 -2.89 -18.12 6.43
N CYS A 289 -3.66 -17.05 6.22
CA CYS A 289 -3.74 -15.92 7.15
C CYS A 289 -4.52 -16.34 8.42
N THR A 290 -3.91 -17.17 9.25
CA THR A 290 -4.58 -17.86 10.37
C THR A 290 -5.08 -16.92 11.46
N ALA A 291 -4.51 -15.69 11.57
CA ALA A 291 -4.94 -14.67 12.53
C ALA A 291 -5.98 -13.69 11.98
N LEU A 292 -6.35 -13.79 10.70
CA LEU A 292 -7.33 -12.89 10.08
C LEU A 292 -8.72 -13.13 10.68
N GLU A 293 -9.23 -12.13 11.41
CA GLU A 293 -10.52 -12.24 12.10
C GLU A 293 -11.67 -11.64 11.30
N LYS A 294 -11.37 -10.62 10.47
CA LYS A 294 -12.35 -9.87 9.70
C LYS A 294 -11.77 -9.41 8.37
N ILE A 295 -12.61 -9.40 7.35
CA ILE A 295 -12.32 -8.76 6.06
C ILE A 295 -13.49 -7.88 5.64
N ASP A 296 -13.19 -6.70 5.10
CA ASP A 296 -14.16 -5.71 4.66
C ASP A 296 -13.90 -5.32 3.21
N PHE A 297 -14.84 -5.67 2.32
CA PHE A 297 -14.79 -5.36 0.89
C PHE A 297 -15.66 -4.14 0.53
N THR A 298 -16.20 -3.42 1.52
CA THR A 298 -16.89 -2.16 1.23
C THR A 298 -15.87 -1.10 0.84
N ARG A 299 -15.95 -0.64 -0.39
CA ARG A 299 -15.09 0.43 -0.94
C ARG A 299 -15.94 1.38 -1.76
N LYS A 300 -15.48 2.61 -1.91
CA LYS A 300 -16.20 3.64 -2.69
C LYS A 300 -16.21 3.39 -4.20
N SER A 301 -15.42 2.44 -4.70
CA SER A 301 -15.38 2.11 -6.12
C SER A 301 -16.67 1.43 -6.55
N ASN A 302 -17.30 1.92 -7.61
CA ASN A 302 -18.43 1.26 -8.26
C ASN A 302 -18.00 0.09 -9.17
N ASN A 303 -16.69 -0.17 -9.28
CA ASN A 303 -16.16 -1.26 -10.07
C ASN A 303 -16.48 -2.60 -9.40
N LYS A 304 -16.87 -3.57 -10.23
CA LYS A 304 -17.01 -4.96 -9.79
C LYS A 304 -15.71 -5.45 -9.16
N LEU A 305 -15.81 -6.17 -8.05
CA LEU A 305 -14.71 -6.87 -7.40
C LEU A 305 -14.98 -8.36 -7.46
N THR A 306 -14.08 -9.09 -8.08
CA THR A 306 -14.12 -10.56 -8.12
C THR A 306 -13.23 -11.13 -7.02
N ILE A 307 -13.74 -12.08 -6.26
CA ILE A 307 -12.96 -12.83 -5.25
C ILE A 307 -12.65 -14.20 -5.85
N GLY A 308 -11.38 -14.47 -6.08
CA GLY A 308 -10.85 -15.67 -6.72
C GLY A 308 -10.97 -16.95 -5.89
N TYR A 309 -10.37 -18.01 -6.39
CA TYR A 309 -10.42 -19.35 -5.77
C TYR A 309 -9.53 -19.43 -4.52
N MET A 310 -10.03 -20.06 -3.45
CA MET A 310 -9.30 -20.30 -2.18
C MET A 310 -8.69 -19.05 -1.52
N VAL A 311 -9.21 -17.86 -1.82
CA VAL A 311 -8.67 -16.59 -1.28
C VAL A 311 -8.49 -16.64 0.23
N PHE A 312 -9.43 -17.25 0.96
CA PHE A 312 -9.40 -17.41 2.42
C PHE A 312 -9.15 -18.87 2.86
N GLY A 313 -8.46 -19.67 2.03
CA GLY A 313 -8.06 -21.01 2.41
C GLY A 313 -7.29 -20.99 3.73
N ASN A 314 -7.65 -21.87 4.69
CA ASN A 314 -6.98 -21.96 6.00
C ASN A 314 -6.99 -20.68 6.87
N CYS A 315 -7.89 -19.73 6.64
CA CYS A 315 -8.11 -18.58 7.53
C CYS A 315 -8.92 -19.02 8.77
N SER A 316 -8.28 -19.73 9.68
CA SER A 316 -8.95 -20.42 10.80
C SER A 316 -9.60 -19.49 11.83
N SER A 317 -9.16 -18.22 11.93
CA SER A 317 -9.73 -17.22 12.85
C SER A 317 -10.80 -16.34 12.23
N LEU A 318 -11.12 -16.51 10.93
CA LEU A 318 -12.05 -15.63 10.23
C LEU A 318 -13.48 -15.80 10.78
N LYS A 319 -14.01 -14.71 11.35
CA LYS A 319 -15.32 -14.63 12.00
C LYS A 319 -16.32 -13.77 11.24
N GLU A 320 -15.84 -12.72 10.59
CA GLU A 320 -16.68 -11.70 9.96
C GLU A 320 -16.20 -11.36 8.55
N ILE A 321 -17.14 -11.34 7.60
CA ILE A 321 -16.93 -10.86 6.23
C ILE A 321 -17.95 -9.78 5.95
N ILE A 322 -17.49 -8.63 5.45
CA ILE A 322 -18.36 -7.57 4.96
C ILE A 322 -18.23 -7.50 3.44
N TRP A 323 -19.35 -7.66 2.77
CA TRP A 323 -19.46 -7.70 1.31
C TRP A 323 -19.97 -6.36 0.78
N GLY A 324 -19.27 -5.78 -0.17
CA GLY A 324 -19.72 -4.59 -0.90
C GLY A 324 -20.80 -4.90 -1.95
N SER A 325 -21.39 -3.83 -2.51
CA SER A 325 -22.51 -3.94 -3.46
C SER A 325 -22.16 -4.63 -4.79
N ASN A 326 -20.89 -4.65 -5.18
CA ASN A 326 -20.43 -5.14 -6.50
C ASN A 326 -19.39 -6.26 -6.36
N VAL A 327 -19.57 -7.16 -5.38
CA VAL A 327 -18.64 -8.27 -5.13
C VAL A 327 -19.20 -9.56 -5.71
N GLU A 328 -18.45 -10.21 -6.61
CA GLU A 328 -18.64 -11.60 -6.99
C GLU A 328 -17.61 -12.48 -6.31
N CYS A 329 -17.99 -13.69 -5.92
CA CYS A 329 -17.11 -14.59 -5.20
C CYS A 329 -17.10 -15.99 -5.80
N TYR A 330 -15.89 -16.48 -6.03
CA TYR A 330 -15.62 -17.86 -6.42
C TYR A 330 -14.85 -18.64 -5.34
N SER A 331 -14.74 -18.06 -4.14
CA SER A 331 -14.00 -18.64 -3.02
C SER A 331 -14.90 -19.53 -2.17
N TYR A 332 -14.34 -20.64 -1.70
CA TYR A 332 -15.01 -21.52 -0.75
C TYR A 332 -14.59 -21.18 0.68
N PHE A 333 -15.58 -21.04 1.57
CA PHE A 333 -15.36 -20.70 2.98
C PHE A 333 -15.51 -21.90 3.92
N HIS A 334 -15.56 -23.12 3.40
CA HIS A 334 -15.74 -24.33 4.22
C HIS A 334 -14.59 -24.58 5.21
N SER A 335 -13.39 -24.05 4.93
CA SER A 335 -12.24 -24.09 5.86
C SER A 335 -12.33 -23.06 6.99
N SER A 336 -13.15 -22.02 6.84
CA SER A 336 -13.37 -20.97 7.84
C SER A 336 -14.47 -21.39 8.82
N LYS A 337 -14.17 -22.42 9.64
CA LYS A 337 -15.16 -23.02 10.57
C LYS A 337 -15.67 -22.07 11.64
N ASN A 338 -14.93 -21.01 11.94
CA ASN A 338 -15.27 -20.00 12.93
C ASN A 338 -15.99 -18.79 12.32
N LEU A 339 -16.40 -18.87 11.04
CA LEU A 339 -17.17 -17.81 10.43
C LEU A 339 -18.56 -17.74 11.07
N GLU A 340 -18.84 -16.60 11.73
CA GLU A 340 -20.06 -16.35 12.47
C GLU A 340 -20.99 -15.42 11.70
N LYS A 341 -20.41 -14.53 10.83
CA LYS A 341 -21.15 -13.41 10.28
C LYS A 341 -20.67 -13.04 8.87
N VAL A 342 -21.63 -12.98 7.95
CA VAL A 342 -21.42 -12.42 6.61
C VAL A 342 -22.42 -11.29 6.42
N MET A 343 -21.95 -10.07 6.13
CA MET A 343 -22.81 -8.91 5.87
C MET A 343 -22.73 -8.52 4.41
N ILE A 344 -23.86 -8.49 3.73
CA ILE A 344 -23.95 -8.22 2.28
C ILE A 344 -24.65 -6.88 2.06
N PHE A 345 -23.88 -5.88 1.65
CA PHE A 345 -24.36 -4.55 1.29
C PHE A 345 -24.53 -4.46 -0.23
N GLY A 346 -25.72 -4.69 -0.73
CA GLY A 346 -26.02 -4.62 -2.17
C GLY A 346 -26.98 -5.70 -2.65
N SER A 347 -26.99 -5.91 -3.95
CA SER A 347 -27.77 -6.96 -4.61
C SER A 347 -26.90 -8.21 -4.74
N PRO A 348 -27.06 -9.21 -3.86
CA PRO A 348 -26.30 -10.44 -4.02
C PRO A 348 -26.77 -11.22 -5.24
N ASP A 349 -25.83 -11.78 -6.00
CA ASP A 349 -26.15 -12.88 -6.89
C ASP A 349 -26.30 -14.17 -6.07
N PRO A 350 -27.49 -14.76 -6.01
CA PRO A 350 -27.71 -15.93 -5.16
C PRO A 350 -26.90 -17.15 -5.58
N SER A 351 -26.57 -17.30 -6.86
CA SER A 351 -25.73 -18.40 -7.35
C SER A 351 -24.32 -18.32 -6.75
N ASN A 352 -23.73 -17.11 -6.74
CA ASN A 352 -22.42 -16.88 -6.15
C ASN A 352 -22.39 -17.14 -4.63
N LEU A 353 -23.47 -16.77 -3.92
CA LEU A 353 -23.54 -16.98 -2.47
C LEU A 353 -23.66 -18.47 -2.09
N ILE A 354 -24.36 -19.26 -2.89
CA ILE A 354 -24.48 -20.73 -2.68
C ILE A 354 -23.13 -21.39 -2.91
N ASP A 355 -22.42 -21.01 -3.95
CA ASP A 355 -21.13 -21.57 -4.31
C ASP A 355 -20.05 -21.26 -3.25
N CYS A 356 -20.20 -20.16 -2.50
CA CYS A 356 -19.27 -19.80 -1.42
C CYS A 356 -19.20 -20.81 -0.25
N SER A 357 -20.18 -21.70 -0.11
CA SER A 357 -20.20 -22.76 0.91
C SER A 357 -19.87 -22.25 2.33
N PHE A 358 -20.58 -21.22 2.78
CA PHE A 358 -20.40 -20.68 4.13
C PHE A 358 -20.64 -21.73 5.22
N SER A 359 -19.98 -21.56 6.37
CA SER A 359 -20.23 -22.38 7.55
C SER A 359 -21.74 -22.40 7.88
N SER A 360 -22.28 -23.58 8.23
CA SER A 360 -23.69 -23.72 8.62
C SER A 360 -24.10 -22.89 9.86
N ASN A 361 -23.12 -22.41 10.63
CA ASN A 361 -23.33 -21.56 11.79
C ASN A 361 -23.28 -20.06 11.46
N ALA A 362 -22.81 -19.69 10.29
CA ALA A 362 -22.70 -18.30 9.89
C ALA A 362 -24.08 -17.68 9.67
N LYS A 363 -24.34 -16.52 10.28
CA LYS A 363 -25.51 -15.69 9.98
C LYS A 363 -25.18 -14.83 8.76
N ILE A 364 -26.05 -14.86 7.76
CA ILE A 364 -25.89 -14.11 6.51
C ILE A 364 -26.85 -12.93 6.52
N TYR A 365 -26.31 -11.76 6.84
CA TYR A 365 -27.05 -10.52 6.89
C TYR A 365 -27.14 -9.90 5.50
N MET A 366 -28.35 -9.62 5.04
CA MET A 366 -28.63 -8.98 3.76
C MET A 366 -29.84 -8.04 3.89
N PHE A 367 -30.08 -7.21 2.89
CA PHE A 367 -31.26 -6.35 2.92
C PHE A 367 -32.53 -7.16 3.05
N LYS A 368 -33.48 -6.64 3.79
CA LYS A 368 -34.76 -7.30 4.09
C LYS A 368 -35.40 -7.92 2.86
N LYS A 369 -35.45 -7.21 1.73
CA LYS A 369 -36.02 -7.71 0.47
C LYS A 369 -35.36 -9.00 -0.04
N TYR A 370 -34.06 -9.18 0.21
CA TYR A 370 -33.33 -10.40 -0.20
C TYR A 370 -33.50 -11.51 0.84
N CYS A 371 -33.64 -11.17 2.14
CA CYS A 371 -34.06 -12.15 3.13
C CYS A 371 -35.41 -12.74 2.81
N ASP A 372 -36.38 -11.92 2.40
CA ASP A 372 -37.72 -12.36 2.02
C ASP A 372 -37.68 -13.24 0.75
N LEU A 373 -36.76 -12.96 -0.17
CA LEU A 373 -36.62 -13.70 -1.42
C LEU A 373 -35.82 -15.00 -1.29
N TYR A 374 -34.72 -14.97 -0.55
CA TYR A 374 -33.75 -16.08 -0.46
C TYR A 374 -33.80 -16.83 0.87
N GLY A 375 -34.41 -16.30 1.89
CA GLY A 375 -34.65 -16.97 3.19
C GLY A 375 -35.83 -17.93 3.19
N ASP A 376 -36.67 -17.98 2.15
CA ASP A 376 -37.75 -18.94 2.01
C ASP A 376 -37.20 -20.31 1.60
N PRO A 377 -37.43 -21.39 2.38
CA PRO A 377 -37.00 -22.74 2.01
C PRO A 377 -37.57 -23.26 0.67
N LYS A 378 -38.59 -22.61 0.12
CA LYS A 378 -39.16 -22.94 -1.19
C LYS A 378 -38.47 -22.20 -2.33
N SER A 379 -37.60 -21.25 -2.04
CA SER A 379 -36.82 -20.56 -3.05
C SER A 379 -35.86 -21.51 -3.75
N ASN A 380 -35.72 -21.39 -5.06
CA ASN A 380 -34.67 -22.12 -5.82
C ASN A 380 -33.24 -21.76 -5.37
N PHE A 381 -33.10 -20.67 -4.61
CA PHE A 381 -31.83 -20.14 -4.10
C PHE A 381 -31.90 -19.93 -2.59
N TYR A 382 -32.35 -20.96 -1.86
CA TYR A 382 -32.46 -20.90 -0.42
C TYR A 382 -31.13 -20.67 0.27
N ILE A 383 -31.06 -19.60 1.05
CA ILE A 383 -29.91 -19.28 1.91
C ILE A 383 -30.31 -19.52 3.36
N GLN A 384 -29.73 -20.58 3.92
CA GLN A 384 -29.93 -20.88 5.34
C GLN A 384 -29.34 -19.75 6.21
N ASN A 385 -30.02 -19.42 7.33
CA ASN A 385 -29.59 -18.39 8.26
C ASN A 385 -29.54 -16.96 7.69
N ALA A 386 -30.32 -16.66 6.66
CA ALA A 386 -30.53 -15.29 6.20
C ALA A 386 -31.16 -14.43 7.29
N VAL A 387 -30.58 -13.26 7.56
CA VAL A 387 -31.01 -12.32 8.61
C VAL A 387 -31.12 -10.93 7.99
N PRO A 388 -32.24 -10.20 8.23
CA PRO A 388 -32.34 -8.82 7.77
C PRO A 388 -31.24 -7.94 8.36
N LEU A 389 -30.63 -7.10 7.52
CA LEU A 389 -29.52 -6.25 7.90
C LEU A 389 -29.96 -5.15 8.88
N HIS A 390 -31.14 -4.58 8.68
CA HIS A 390 -31.74 -3.52 9.52
C HIS A 390 -30.72 -2.49 10.03
N THR A 391 -29.91 -1.94 9.14
CA THR A 391 -28.83 -1.05 9.53
C THR A 391 -28.63 0.08 8.53
N ILE A 392 -27.76 1.01 8.89
CA ILE A 392 -27.22 2.01 7.98
C ILE A 392 -26.06 1.37 7.26
N TYR A 393 -26.11 1.36 5.94
CA TYR A 393 -25.10 0.69 5.09
C TYR A 393 -24.22 1.65 4.32
N GLU A 394 -24.61 2.91 4.19
CA GLU A 394 -23.86 3.94 3.50
C GLU A 394 -24.09 5.30 4.16
N VAL A 395 -23.06 6.11 4.21
CA VAL A 395 -23.15 7.49 4.70
C VAL A 395 -22.48 8.41 3.70
N ASP A 396 -23.30 9.21 3.01
CA ASP A 396 -22.83 10.30 2.17
C ASP A 396 -22.93 11.63 2.90
N TYR A 397 -22.16 12.61 2.49
CA TYR A 397 -22.31 13.98 2.99
C TYR A 397 -22.08 14.99 1.88
N ALA A 398 -22.88 16.05 1.90
CA ALA A 398 -22.71 17.21 1.04
C ALA A 398 -22.37 18.43 1.90
N LEU A 399 -21.48 19.29 1.41
CA LEU A 399 -21.24 20.57 2.04
C LEU A 399 -22.43 21.50 1.77
N SER A 400 -23.17 21.82 2.79
CA SER A 400 -24.06 22.97 2.77
C SER A 400 -23.49 24.04 3.68
N ASN A 401 -23.03 25.13 3.13
CA ASN A 401 -22.54 26.33 3.86
C ASN A 401 -21.60 26.11 5.07
N SER A 402 -20.68 26.95 5.27
CA SER A 402 -19.50 26.98 6.13
C SER A 402 -19.59 26.45 7.58
N SER A 403 -20.73 25.96 8.05
CA SER A 403 -20.89 25.51 9.45
C SER A 403 -21.79 24.31 9.70
N ILE A 404 -22.61 23.89 8.75
CA ILE A 404 -23.53 22.74 8.90
C ILE A 404 -23.44 21.90 7.64
N ASN A 405 -23.27 20.59 7.81
CA ASN A 405 -23.22 19.64 6.71
C ASN A 405 -24.48 18.81 6.66
N ASP A 406 -24.88 18.42 5.46
CA ASP A 406 -25.94 17.48 5.22
C ASP A 406 -25.35 16.09 5.13
N TYR A 407 -25.68 15.25 6.10
CA TYR A 407 -25.30 13.84 6.10
C TYR A 407 -26.47 13.03 5.58
N LYS A 408 -26.21 12.21 4.55
CA LYS A 408 -27.17 11.27 4.00
C LYS A 408 -26.87 9.89 4.52
N PHE A 409 -27.76 9.35 5.32
CA PHE A 409 -27.67 8.00 5.84
C PHE A 409 -28.61 7.09 5.02
N HIS A 410 -28.04 6.11 4.35
CA HIS A 410 -28.78 5.10 3.63
C HIS A 410 -29.12 3.96 4.57
N VAL A 411 -30.39 3.77 4.81
CA VAL A 411 -30.93 2.88 5.85
C VAL A 411 -31.68 1.74 5.17
N ASP A 412 -31.34 0.51 5.52
CA ASP A 412 -32.11 -0.67 5.11
C ASP A 412 -33.44 -0.69 5.85
N ASP A 413 -34.55 -0.78 5.08
CA ASP A 413 -35.90 -0.74 5.61
C ASP A 413 -36.27 0.63 6.28
N ARG A 414 -37.36 0.68 7.02
CA ARG A 414 -37.84 1.86 7.70
C ARG A 414 -37.30 1.96 9.12
N ALA A 415 -36.54 3.01 9.40
CA ALA A 415 -36.05 3.27 10.75
C ALA A 415 -36.86 4.36 11.48
N ASP A 416 -36.95 4.27 12.81
CA ASP A 416 -37.56 5.30 13.66
C ASP A 416 -36.55 6.35 14.10
N LYS A 417 -35.31 5.96 14.31
CA LYS A 417 -34.22 6.82 14.77
C LYS A 417 -32.88 6.40 14.17
N ILE A 418 -31.98 7.38 14.04
CA ILE A 418 -30.57 7.19 13.74
C ILE A 418 -29.75 7.69 14.93
N GLN A 419 -28.71 6.98 15.32
CA GLN A 419 -27.79 7.39 16.37
C GLN A 419 -26.36 7.38 15.83
N VAL A 420 -25.67 8.51 15.94
CA VAL A 420 -24.24 8.66 15.71
C VAL A 420 -23.52 8.53 17.05
N ILE A 421 -22.48 7.72 17.08
CA ILE A 421 -21.66 7.40 18.26
C ILE A 421 -20.24 7.86 17.97
N GLU A 422 -19.73 8.78 18.78
CA GLU A 422 -18.35 9.28 18.68
C GLU A 422 -17.35 8.32 19.37
N GLU A 423 -16.07 8.41 19.06
CA GLU A 423 -15.02 7.61 19.70
C GLU A 423 -14.98 7.79 21.23
N THR A 424 -15.36 8.96 21.71
CA THR A 424 -15.49 9.27 23.13
C THR A 424 -16.64 8.54 23.82
N GLY A 425 -17.50 7.85 23.06
CA GLY A 425 -18.76 7.27 23.53
C GLY A 425 -19.92 8.27 23.57
N ALA A 426 -19.70 9.54 23.24
CA ALA A 426 -20.78 10.53 23.13
C ALA A 426 -21.72 10.14 21.98
N THR A 427 -23.02 10.34 22.16
CA THR A 427 -24.04 9.95 21.19
C THR A 427 -24.91 11.12 20.78
N ARG A 428 -25.31 11.16 19.51
CA ARG A 428 -26.30 12.06 18.95
C ARG A 428 -27.42 11.25 18.31
N THR A 429 -28.65 11.48 18.73
CA THR A 429 -29.79 10.74 18.21
C THR A 429 -30.69 11.66 17.39
N PHE A 430 -31.04 11.23 16.20
CA PHE A 430 -31.94 11.92 15.27
C PHE A 430 -33.25 11.13 15.16
N ASN A 431 -34.35 11.79 15.41
CA ASN A 431 -35.68 11.19 15.33
C ASN A 431 -36.27 11.43 13.94
N ARG A 432 -37.10 10.51 13.45
CA ARG A 432 -37.71 10.54 12.12
C ARG A 432 -38.45 11.87 11.82
N HIS A 433 -39.07 12.47 12.80
CA HIS A 433 -39.85 13.70 12.64
C HIS A 433 -39.15 14.95 13.20
N ALA A 434 -37.83 14.90 13.39
CA ALA A 434 -37.09 16.07 13.85
C ALA A 434 -36.99 17.14 12.74
N GLY A 435 -37.06 18.42 13.10
CA GLY A 435 -37.06 19.52 12.13
C GLY A 435 -35.76 19.67 11.31
N ASN A 436 -34.68 19.01 11.75
CA ASN A 436 -33.39 18.95 11.03
C ASN A 436 -33.19 17.62 10.28
N VAL A 437 -34.23 16.85 10.06
CA VAL A 437 -34.21 15.55 9.37
C VAL A 437 -35.23 15.58 8.24
N SER A 438 -34.80 15.19 7.03
CA SER A 438 -35.69 14.88 5.91
C SER A 438 -35.46 13.45 5.46
N ILE A 439 -36.51 12.75 5.04
CA ILE A 439 -36.45 11.33 4.68
C ILE A 439 -37.09 11.12 3.32
N GLU A 440 -36.40 10.40 2.47
CA GLU A 440 -36.86 9.91 1.17
C GLU A 440 -36.89 8.40 1.19
N SER A 441 -38.02 7.81 0.77
CA SER A 441 -38.23 6.37 0.77
C SER A 441 -38.22 5.82 -0.63
N TYR A 442 -37.57 4.68 -0.85
CA TYR A 442 -37.31 4.09 -2.15
C TYR A 442 -37.66 2.61 -2.19
N SER A 443 -38.16 2.16 -3.33
CA SER A 443 -38.34 0.75 -3.66
C SER A 443 -36.99 0.11 -4.07
N ALA A 444 -36.99 -1.19 -4.21
CA ALA A 444 -35.81 -1.97 -4.59
C ALA A 444 -35.17 -1.55 -5.92
N ASN A 445 -35.96 -1.04 -6.86
CA ASN A 445 -35.49 -0.55 -8.17
C ASN A 445 -35.20 0.97 -8.17
N GLY A 446 -35.13 1.59 -6.98
CA GLY A 446 -34.78 3.00 -6.82
C GLY A 446 -35.91 3.99 -7.12
N GLN A 447 -37.15 3.53 -7.29
CA GLN A 447 -38.29 4.43 -7.43
C GLN A 447 -38.72 4.99 -6.08
N ARG A 448 -39.06 6.28 -6.03
CA ARG A 448 -39.56 6.92 -4.82
C ARG A 448 -40.92 6.36 -4.45
N VAL A 449 -41.10 5.93 -3.21
CA VAL A 449 -42.32 5.36 -2.69
C VAL A 449 -42.75 6.08 -1.40
N ASN A 450 -43.99 5.80 -0.93
CA ASN A 450 -44.41 6.24 0.38
C ASN A 450 -43.71 5.39 1.47
N ASP A 451 -43.36 5.98 2.60
CA ASP A 451 -42.71 5.32 3.73
C ASP A 451 -43.53 4.18 4.39
N MET A 452 -44.82 4.10 4.07
CA MET A 452 -45.75 3.02 4.47
C MET A 452 -45.98 2.00 3.34
N SER A 453 -45.32 2.13 2.22
CA SER A 453 -45.46 1.21 1.08
C SER A 453 -44.93 -0.19 1.43
N ALA A 454 -45.64 -1.23 0.98
CA ALA A 454 -45.16 -2.60 1.07
C ALA A 454 -43.89 -2.81 0.18
N ASP A 455 -43.68 -1.96 -0.82
CA ASP A 455 -42.54 -1.99 -1.72
C ASP A 455 -41.32 -1.23 -1.16
N LEU A 456 -41.38 -0.70 0.06
CA LEU A 456 -40.28 0.00 0.69
C LEU A 456 -39.08 -0.93 0.87
N ALA A 457 -37.96 -0.55 0.29
CA ALA A 457 -36.71 -1.29 0.40
C ALA A 457 -35.63 -0.59 1.21
N TYR A 458 -35.56 0.75 1.08
CA TYR A 458 -34.59 1.54 1.84
C TYR A 458 -35.05 3.00 1.96
N GLU A 459 -34.46 3.70 2.91
CA GLU A 459 -34.67 5.13 3.13
C GLU A 459 -33.34 5.88 3.05
N VAL A 460 -33.40 7.12 2.57
CA VAL A 460 -32.29 8.08 2.64
C VAL A 460 -32.66 9.18 3.61
N TRP A 461 -31.98 9.19 4.75
CA TRP A 461 -32.15 10.21 5.78
C TRP A 461 -31.14 11.33 5.57
N THR A 462 -31.59 12.53 5.25
CA THR A 462 -30.76 13.71 5.20
C THR A 462 -30.85 14.42 6.54
N VAL A 463 -29.73 14.48 7.27
CA VAL A 463 -29.64 15.08 8.60
C VAL A 463 -28.76 16.31 8.54
N HIS A 464 -29.34 17.46 8.85
CA HIS A 464 -28.63 18.72 8.97
C HIS A 464 -27.97 18.83 10.34
N THR A 465 -26.67 18.58 10.42
CA THR A 465 -25.97 18.60 11.70
C THR A 465 -24.47 18.89 11.52
N ARG A 466 -23.81 19.19 12.62
CA ARG A 466 -22.36 19.38 12.67
C ARG A 466 -21.73 18.19 13.38
N LEU A 467 -21.00 17.36 12.65
CA LEU A 467 -20.15 16.32 13.21
C LEU A 467 -18.70 16.79 13.20
N THR A 468 -17.91 16.33 14.15
CA THR A 468 -16.50 16.74 14.25
C THR A 468 -15.68 16.08 13.14
N PRO A 469 -15.02 16.84 12.28
CA PRO A 469 -14.19 16.32 11.23
C PRO A 469 -12.99 15.51 11.77
N GLY A 470 -12.57 14.46 11.03
CA GLY A 470 -11.40 13.65 11.38
C GLY A 470 -11.67 12.62 12.48
N THR A 471 -12.92 12.48 12.95
CA THR A 471 -13.29 11.45 13.93
C THR A 471 -13.87 10.22 13.24
N ASN A 472 -13.49 9.05 13.73
CA ASN A 472 -14.15 7.80 13.36
C ASN A 472 -15.47 7.73 14.12
N LEU A 473 -16.55 7.66 13.40
CA LEU A 473 -17.90 7.59 13.94
C LEU A 473 -18.50 6.22 13.68
N GLN A 474 -19.37 5.79 14.58
CA GLN A 474 -20.24 4.66 14.34
C GLN A 474 -21.67 5.17 14.22
N VAL A 475 -22.46 4.55 13.37
CA VAL A 475 -23.87 4.89 13.22
C VAL A 475 -24.71 3.62 13.24
N ARG A 476 -25.87 3.71 13.89
CA ARG A 476 -26.87 2.63 13.95
C ARG A 476 -28.28 3.19 13.83
N SER A 477 -29.19 2.35 13.38
CA SER A 477 -30.60 2.64 13.26
C SER A 477 -31.40 1.95 14.37
N LYS A 478 -32.58 2.49 14.66
CA LYS A 478 -33.54 1.91 15.60
C LYS A 478 -34.82 1.56 14.89
N TYR A 479 -35.31 0.34 15.15
CA TYR A 479 -36.56 -0.22 14.65
C TYR A 479 -37.46 -0.58 15.82
N GLY A 480 -38.60 0.08 15.95
CA GLY A 480 -39.49 -0.14 17.11
C GLY A 480 -38.75 0.09 18.44
N LEU A 481 -38.61 -0.95 19.25
CA LEU A 481 -37.96 -0.85 20.56
C LEU A 481 -36.46 -1.14 20.53
N GLU A 482 -35.93 -1.71 19.44
CA GLU A 482 -34.57 -2.23 19.40
C GLU A 482 -33.63 -1.40 18.52
N TRP A 483 -32.40 -1.22 18.99
CA TRP A 483 -31.30 -0.69 18.18
C TRP A 483 -30.66 -1.79 17.38
N SER A 484 -30.30 -1.48 16.12
CA SER A 484 -29.50 -2.39 15.33
C SER A 484 -28.20 -2.77 16.07
N GLU A 485 -27.90 -4.07 16.16
CA GLU A 485 -26.63 -4.57 16.68
C GLU A 485 -25.47 -4.19 15.76
N ILE A 486 -25.76 -4.09 14.46
CA ILE A 486 -24.80 -3.73 13.42
C ILE A 486 -24.61 -2.21 13.46
N LYS A 487 -23.36 -1.81 13.61
CA LYS A 487 -22.95 -0.41 13.57
C LYS A 487 -22.08 -0.18 12.35
N HIS A 488 -22.55 0.65 11.44
CA HIS A 488 -21.72 1.09 10.33
C HIS A 488 -20.65 2.07 10.84
N LYS A 489 -19.38 1.82 10.50
CA LYS A 489 -18.27 2.72 10.81
C LYS A 489 -18.06 3.64 9.62
N PHE A 490 -17.98 4.92 9.86
CA PHE A 490 -17.58 5.88 8.86
C PHE A 490 -16.66 6.92 9.49
N THR A 491 -15.71 7.38 8.72
CA THR A 491 -14.91 8.54 9.11
C THR A 491 -15.58 9.75 8.48
N VAL A 492 -15.85 10.77 9.25
CA VAL A 492 -16.08 12.10 8.69
C VAL A 492 -14.73 12.51 8.12
N THR A 493 -14.41 11.95 6.95
CA THR A 493 -13.35 12.54 6.15
C THR A 493 -13.85 13.96 5.91
N THR A 494 -13.17 14.89 6.52
CA THR A 494 -13.24 16.24 6.00
C THR A 494 -12.99 16.09 4.50
N LEU A 495 -13.76 16.75 3.68
CA LEU A 495 -13.32 17.20 2.36
C LEU A 495 -11.94 17.90 2.47
N TYR A 496 -11.34 17.90 3.63
CA TYR A 496 -10.16 18.58 4.13
C TYR A 496 -9.05 17.60 4.55
N SER A 497 -9.00 16.37 4.03
CA SER A 497 -7.90 15.44 4.35
C SER A 497 -6.58 15.89 3.74
N ASP A 498 -6.63 16.59 2.63
CA ASP A 498 -5.45 17.12 1.97
C ASP A 498 -5.03 18.46 2.55
N GLN A 499 -4.12 18.43 3.50
CA GLN A 499 -3.59 19.57 4.22
C GLN A 499 -2.31 20.14 3.57
N THR A 500 -2.10 19.91 2.27
CA THR A 500 -0.88 20.27 1.57
C THR A 500 -1.06 21.53 0.70
N LEU A 501 0.06 22.20 0.42
CA LEU A 501 0.19 23.15 -0.67
C LEU A 501 0.32 22.36 -1.98
N LYS A 502 -0.51 22.65 -2.98
CA LYS A 502 -0.43 22.02 -4.31
C LYS A 502 0.43 22.83 -5.26
N SER A 503 0.21 24.11 -5.31
CA SER A 503 1.05 25.03 -6.08
C SER A 503 0.95 26.45 -5.52
N ALA A 504 1.98 27.25 -5.76
CA ALA A 504 1.93 28.67 -5.55
C ALA A 504 2.79 29.39 -6.59
N GLU A 505 2.19 30.34 -7.28
CA GLU A 505 2.81 31.12 -8.35
C GLU A 505 2.63 32.60 -8.07
N ILE A 506 3.60 33.40 -8.48
CA ILE A 506 3.55 34.88 -8.41
C ILE A 506 3.87 35.44 -9.78
N SER A 507 3.04 36.37 -10.24
CA SER A 507 3.16 37.02 -11.53
C SER A 507 2.87 38.52 -11.44
N SER A 508 3.22 39.29 -12.47
CA SER A 508 2.87 40.71 -12.51
C SER A 508 1.35 40.87 -12.63
N ASN A 509 0.82 41.83 -11.85
CA ASN A 509 -0.58 42.21 -12.00
C ASN A 509 -0.76 42.91 -13.35
N LYS A 510 -1.74 42.46 -14.15
CA LYS A 510 -1.98 42.95 -15.51
C LYS A 510 -2.50 44.39 -15.55
N ASP A 511 -3.23 44.78 -14.51
CA ASP A 511 -3.91 46.08 -14.45
C ASP A 511 -3.06 47.16 -13.75
N ASN A 512 -2.10 46.72 -12.93
CA ASN A 512 -1.22 47.64 -12.21
C ASN A 512 0.16 47.03 -11.97
N GLY A 513 1.16 47.43 -12.75
CA GLY A 513 2.53 46.88 -12.69
C GLY A 513 3.27 47.12 -11.35
N ASN A 514 2.71 47.90 -10.42
CA ASN A 514 3.23 48.05 -9.06
C ASN A 514 2.75 46.96 -8.09
N TYR A 515 1.97 46.00 -8.56
CA TYR A 515 1.44 44.90 -7.79
C TYR A 515 1.81 43.57 -8.45
N ALA A 516 1.79 42.51 -7.66
CA ALA A 516 1.93 41.13 -8.13
C ALA A 516 0.73 40.31 -7.70
N ASP A 517 0.32 39.37 -8.55
CA ASP A 517 -0.76 38.46 -8.26
C ASP A 517 -0.18 37.10 -7.87
N CYS A 518 -0.53 36.64 -6.69
CA CYS A 518 -0.21 35.29 -6.18
C CYS A 518 -1.42 34.38 -6.35
N LYS A 519 -1.25 33.30 -7.09
CA LYS A 519 -2.22 32.20 -7.19
C LYS A 519 -1.72 31.04 -6.36
N ILE A 520 -2.46 30.67 -5.33
CA ILE A 520 -2.11 29.62 -4.40
C ILE A 520 -3.18 28.54 -4.45
N VAL A 521 -2.80 27.31 -4.77
CA VAL A 521 -3.69 26.15 -4.77
C VAL A 521 -3.31 25.24 -3.60
N THR A 522 -4.30 24.90 -2.77
CA THR A 522 -4.12 24.04 -1.62
C THR A 522 -5.10 22.88 -1.67
N GLY A 523 -4.77 21.80 -0.97
CA GLY A 523 -5.74 20.76 -0.67
C GLY A 523 -6.87 21.30 0.22
N SER A 524 -7.98 20.58 0.24
CA SER A 524 -9.22 20.98 0.94
C SER A 524 -9.08 21.10 2.46
N GLY A 525 -8.05 20.51 3.06
CA GLY A 525 -7.75 20.58 4.50
C GLY A 525 -7.05 21.86 4.96
N VAL A 526 -6.67 22.74 4.05
CA VAL A 526 -6.04 24.01 4.41
C VAL A 526 -7.14 25.04 4.73
N THR A 527 -7.16 25.54 5.95
CA THR A 527 -8.19 26.49 6.42
C THR A 527 -7.86 27.95 6.15
N LYS A 528 -6.57 28.27 6.08
CA LYS A 528 -6.09 29.64 5.81
C LYS A 528 -4.76 29.60 5.09
N VAL A 529 -4.52 30.61 4.27
CA VAL A 529 -3.20 30.93 3.70
C VAL A 529 -2.73 32.29 4.21
N ARG A 530 -1.42 32.45 4.41
CA ARG A 530 -0.80 33.70 4.84
C ARG A 530 0.45 33.95 4.03
N ILE A 531 0.55 35.17 3.53
CA ILE A 531 1.77 35.71 2.94
C ILE A 531 2.38 36.70 3.95
N GLU A 532 3.65 36.54 4.24
CA GLU A 532 4.47 37.42 5.07
C GLU A 532 5.46 38.12 4.18
N TYR A 533 5.48 39.43 4.29
CA TYR A 533 6.38 40.34 3.57
C TYR A 533 7.72 40.46 4.32
N GLU A 534 8.75 40.95 3.65
CA GLU A 534 10.09 41.18 4.25
C GLU A 534 10.08 42.09 5.48
N ASP A 535 9.14 43.02 5.53
CA ASP A 535 8.95 43.93 6.67
C ASP A 535 8.15 43.31 7.84
N GLY A 536 7.83 41.99 7.75
CA GLY A 536 7.07 41.29 8.75
C GLY A 536 5.54 41.50 8.70
N MET A 537 5.05 42.36 7.82
CA MET A 537 3.60 42.48 7.60
C MET A 537 3.04 41.23 6.97
N THR A 538 1.76 40.93 7.23
CA THR A 538 1.12 39.71 6.72
C THR A 538 -0.22 40.01 6.06
N THR A 539 -0.52 39.24 5.01
CA THR A 539 -1.86 39.14 4.42
C THR A 539 -2.38 37.72 4.61
N THR A 540 -3.55 37.59 5.19
CA THR A 540 -4.17 36.28 5.49
C THR A 540 -5.54 36.18 4.82
N LEU A 541 -5.78 35.08 4.11
CA LEU A 541 -7.09 34.72 3.55
C LEU A 541 -7.62 33.43 4.18
N ASN A 542 -8.92 33.39 4.40
CA ASN A 542 -9.66 32.21 4.80
C ASN A 542 -10.24 31.49 3.56
N THR A 543 -10.72 30.28 3.73
CA THR A 543 -11.41 29.51 2.67
C THR A 543 -12.62 30.23 2.07
N SER A 544 -13.29 31.10 2.83
CA SER A 544 -14.39 31.93 2.30
C SER A 544 -13.97 32.92 1.20
N ALA A 545 -12.68 33.25 1.10
CA ALA A 545 -12.11 34.10 0.07
C ALA A 545 -11.47 33.31 -1.09
N ALA A 546 -11.60 31.97 -1.10
CA ALA A 546 -11.05 31.07 -2.09
C ALA A 546 -12.13 30.50 -3.00
N THR A 547 -11.74 30.12 -4.21
CA THR A 547 -12.59 29.35 -5.12
C THR A 547 -12.37 27.86 -4.86
N PHE A 548 -13.42 27.12 -4.56
CA PHE A 548 -13.36 25.67 -4.37
C PHE A 548 -13.59 24.93 -5.68
N ASN A 549 -12.74 23.95 -5.95
CA ASN A 549 -12.89 23.02 -7.07
C ASN A 549 -13.34 21.64 -6.52
N GLU A 550 -14.59 21.29 -6.76
CA GLU A 550 -15.19 20.03 -6.24
C GLU A 550 -14.55 18.79 -6.83
N SER A 551 -14.18 18.81 -8.12
CA SER A 551 -13.61 17.64 -8.79
C SER A 551 -12.18 17.31 -8.35
N LEU A 552 -11.41 18.32 -7.97
CA LEU A 552 -10.03 18.18 -7.52
C LEU A 552 -9.89 18.27 -6.00
N LEU A 553 -10.96 18.59 -5.29
CA LEU A 553 -10.97 18.83 -3.84
C LEU A 553 -9.89 19.85 -3.41
N THR A 554 -9.81 20.97 -4.11
CA THR A 554 -8.79 22.01 -3.88
C THR A 554 -9.40 23.39 -3.71
N TYR A 555 -8.73 24.23 -2.91
CA TYR A 555 -9.00 25.65 -2.83
C TYR A 555 -7.99 26.46 -3.64
N THR A 556 -8.45 27.43 -4.44
CA THR A 556 -7.61 28.39 -5.13
C THR A 556 -7.78 29.76 -4.49
N TYR A 557 -6.71 30.31 -3.96
CA TYR A 557 -6.62 31.65 -3.41
C TYR A 557 -5.93 32.59 -4.41
N ASN A 558 -6.54 33.74 -4.71
CA ASN A 558 -5.92 34.78 -5.50
C ASN A 558 -5.66 35.96 -4.59
N ILE A 559 -4.40 36.33 -4.42
CA ILE A 559 -3.94 37.41 -3.53
C ILE A 559 -3.13 38.39 -4.33
N THR A 560 -3.56 39.66 -4.34
CA THR A 560 -2.73 40.72 -4.90
C THR A 560 -1.83 41.28 -3.80
N VAL A 561 -0.52 41.20 -4.01
CA VAL A 561 0.49 41.70 -3.08
C VAL A 561 1.18 42.95 -3.64
N LYS A 562 1.56 43.88 -2.77
CA LYS A 562 2.30 45.06 -3.13
C LYS A 562 3.78 44.85 -2.80
N PRO A 563 4.68 44.77 -3.80
CA PRO A 563 6.12 44.74 -3.57
C PRO A 563 6.56 46.00 -2.79
N ARG A 564 7.56 45.85 -1.93
CA ARG A 564 7.99 46.93 -1.01
C ARG A 564 9.07 47.83 -1.59
N HIS A 565 9.82 47.34 -2.56
CA HIS A 565 10.90 48.07 -3.22
C HIS A 565 11.10 47.63 -4.67
N SER A 566 11.84 48.37 -5.44
CA SER A 566 12.30 47.99 -6.77
C SER A 566 13.33 46.84 -6.65
N GLY A 567 13.35 45.97 -7.63
CA GLY A 567 14.21 44.76 -7.59
C GLY A 567 13.52 43.55 -7.00
N LYS A 568 14.31 42.64 -6.45
CA LYS A 568 13.83 41.33 -5.92
C LYS A 568 13.10 41.55 -4.60
N ASN A 569 11.83 41.12 -4.54
CA ASN A 569 11.03 41.05 -3.32
C ASN A 569 10.73 39.57 -2.97
N GLU A 570 10.79 39.22 -1.71
CA GLU A 570 10.53 37.88 -1.21
C GLU A 570 9.27 37.86 -0.33
N PHE A 571 8.44 36.82 -0.53
CA PHE A 571 7.21 36.64 0.19
C PHE A 571 7.18 35.21 0.76
N LYS A 572 7.14 35.05 2.07
CA LYS A 572 7.04 33.76 2.71
C LYS A 572 5.60 33.31 2.76
N LEU A 573 5.32 32.12 2.21
CA LEU A 573 4.01 31.51 2.21
C LEU A 573 3.86 30.52 3.36
N TYR A 574 2.77 30.67 4.10
CA TYR A 574 2.37 29.76 5.17
C TYR A 574 0.96 29.25 4.91
N ILE A 575 0.69 28.04 5.32
CA ILE A 575 -0.66 27.46 5.39
C ILE A 575 -1.01 27.15 6.84
N LYS A 576 -2.31 27.16 7.15
CA LYS A 576 -2.85 26.72 8.43
C LYS A 576 -3.86 25.61 8.21
N THR A 577 -3.73 24.54 9.00
CA THR A 577 -4.63 23.40 8.98
C THR A 577 -5.37 23.27 10.31
N PRO A 578 -6.42 22.43 10.42
CA PRO A 578 -7.13 22.22 11.67
C PRO A 578 -6.28 21.57 12.76
N THR A 579 -5.34 20.71 12.38
CA THR A 579 -4.49 19.94 13.30
C THR A 579 -3.21 20.65 13.67
N ASP A 580 -2.70 21.45 12.75
CA ASP A 580 -1.44 22.13 12.92
C ASP A 580 -1.64 23.65 12.89
N GLY A 581 -0.76 24.36 13.55
CA GLY A 581 -0.70 25.81 13.47
C GLY A 581 -0.26 26.30 12.09
N TRP A 582 0.32 27.51 12.04
CA TRP A 582 0.91 28.01 10.82
C TRP A 582 2.20 27.25 10.47
N LYS A 583 2.24 26.66 9.26
CA LYS A 583 3.42 25.99 8.71
C LYS A 583 3.96 26.78 7.51
N TYR A 584 5.24 27.10 7.55
CA TYR A 584 5.96 27.64 6.40
C TYR A 584 5.97 26.60 5.26
N GLN A 585 5.78 27.07 4.04
CA GLN A 585 5.77 26.24 2.84
C GLN A 585 6.95 26.54 1.93
N GLN A 586 7.03 27.78 1.46
CA GLN A 586 8.07 28.25 0.53
C GLN A 586 8.17 29.76 0.49
N THR A 587 9.23 30.26 -0.12
CA THR A 587 9.38 31.69 -0.47
C THR A 587 9.04 31.91 -1.93
N LEU A 588 8.11 32.81 -2.20
CA LEU A 588 7.80 33.30 -3.55
C LEU A 588 8.67 34.52 -3.83
N THR A 589 9.23 34.62 -5.01
CA THR A 589 10.09 35.73 -5.40
C THR A 589 9.48 36.46 -6.58
N TYR A 590 9.40 37.78 -6.48
CA TYR A 590 8.94 38.65 -7.54
C TYR A 590 9.91 39.81 -7.73
N THR A 591 10.31 40.07 -8.98
CA THR A 591 11.22 41.18 -9.31
C THR A 591 10.44 42.33 -9.98
N VAL A 592 10.39 43.47 -9.32
CA VAL A 592 9.87 44.69 -9.91
C VAL A 592 10.92 45.26 -10.86
N LYS A 593 10.55 45.42 -12.12
CA LYS A 593 11.42 45.96 -13.17
C LYS A 593 11.65 47.46 -13.01
#